data_82ce88e2fb101a09908c1ad58fbfd365
#
_entry.id   82ce88e2fb101a09908c1ad58fbfd365
#
_cell.length_a   1.000
_cell.length_b   1.000
_cell.length_c   1.000
_cell.angle_alpha   90.00
_cell.angle_beta   90.00
_cell.angle_gamma   90.00
#
_symmetry.space_group_name_H-M   'P 1'
#
loop_
_entity.id
_entity.type
_entity.pdbx_description
1 polymer ?
#
loop_
_entity_poly.entity_id
_entity_poly.type
_entity_poly.pdbx_seq_one_letter_code
_entity_poly.pdbx_strand_id
1 'polypeptide(L)' 'MLRIENLKLSPGSGPSALRAEVLRILHIREEALLALHILRRSIDAREGVRMVCTVEVKVANEA' A
#
# COMPACT_ATOMS: atom_id res chain seq x y z
N MET A 1 -11.26 -9.10 2.49
CA MET A 1 -10.26 -8.03 2.36
C MET A 1 -8.86 -8.56 2.57
N LEU A 2 -7.91 -7.97 1.89
CA LEU A 2 -6.50 -8.33 2.05
C LEU A 2 -5.79 -7.28 2.88
N ARG A 3 -4.84 -7.71 3.70
CA ARG A 3 -4.02 -6.80 4.49
C ARG A 3 -2.58 -6.89 4.02
N ILE A 4 -1.98 -5.74 3.75
CA ILE A 4 -0.57 -5.65 3.38
C ILE A 4 0.16 -4.94 4.50
N GLU A 5 1.12 -5.61 5.12
CA GLU A 5 1.92 -5.05 6.20
C GLU A 5 3.31 -4.69 5.68
N ASN A 6 3.96 -3.75 6.35
CA ASN A 6 5.32 -3.32 6.02
C ASN A 6 5.48 -2.82 4.58
N LEU A 7 4.47 -2.11 4.11
CA LEU A 7 4.53 -1.49 2.80
C LEU A 7 5.44 -0.27 2.87
N LYS A 8 6.56 -0.32 2.20
CA LYS A 8 7.59 0.73 2.27
C LYS A 8 7.44 1.71 1.12
N LEU A 9 7.44 3.00 1.46
CA LEU A 9 7.32 4.07 0.49
C LEU A 9 8.37 5.14 0.78
N SER A 10 8.75 5.89 -0.27
CA SER A 10 9.62 7.04 -0.09
C SER A 10 8.87 8.16 0.65
N PRO A 11 9.56 8.91 1.53
CA PRO A 11 8.95 10.06 2.18
C PRO A 11 8.46 11.05 1.13
N GLY A 12 7.31 11.64 1.38
CA GLY A 12 6.72 12.60 0.46
C GLY A 12 5.95 11.99 -0.69
N SER A 13 5.88 10.66 -0.76
CA SER A 13 5.04 9.98 -1.75
C SER A 13 3.57 10.25 -1.47
N GLY A 14 2.82 10.57 -2.50
CA GLY A 14 1.39 10.83 -2.38
C GLY A 14 0.55 9.55 -2.39
N PRO A 15 -0.78 9.69 -2.27
CA PRO A 15 -1.69 8.55 -2.32
C PRO A 15 -1.57 7.73 -3.59
N SER A 16 -1.24 8.36 -4.71
CA SER A 16 -1.04 7.67 -5.98
C SER A 16 0.10 6.68 -5.93
N ALA A 17 1.19 7.02 -5.24
CA ALA A 17 2.33 6.13 -5.09
C ALA A 17 1.97 4.90 -4.26
N LEU A 18 1.19 5.08 -3.20
CA LEU A 18 0.72 3.98 -2.37
C LEU A 18 -0.16 3.02 -3.17
N ARG A 19 -1.10 3.56 -3.93
CA ARG A 19 -1.98 2.77 -4.78
C ARG A 19 -1.19 1.98 -5.82
N ALA A 20 -0.25 2.63 -6.48
CA ALA A 20 0.60 1.98 -7.49
C ALA A 20 1.41 0.83 -6.88
N GLU A 21 1.94 1.03 -5.70
CA GLU A 21 2.72 0.00 -5.00
C GLU A 21 1.85 -1.20 -4.65
N VAL A 22 0.64 -0.98 -4.18
CA VAL A 22 -0.31 -2.04 -3.88
C VAL A 22 -0.62 -2.86 -5.13
N LEU A 23 -0.89 -2.19 -6.24
CA LEU A 23 -1.18 -2.86 -7.50
C LEU A 23 0.00 -3.72 -7.96
N ARG A 24 1.21 -3.21 -7.80
CA ARG A 24 2.42 -3.94 -8.15
C ARG A 24 2.60 -5.20 -7.30
N ILE A 25 2.41 -5.07 -6.01
CA ILE A 25 2.57 -6.19 -5.07
C ILE A 25 1.55 -7.29 -5.34
N LEU A 26 0.30 -6.91 -5.58
CA LEU A 26 -0.79 -7.85 -5.80
C LEU A 26 -0.88 -8.36 -7.23
N HIS A 27 -0.13 -7.77 -8.16
CA HIS A 27 -0.19 -8.10 -9.57
C HIS A 27 -1.59 -8.00 -10.15
N ILE A 28 -2.32 -6.94 -9.78
CA ILE A 28 -3.68 -6.72 -10.25
C ILE A 28 -3.76 -5.41 -11.03
N ARG A 29 -4.81 -5.28 -11.81
CA ARG A 29 -5.10 -4.06 -12.54
C ARG A 29 -5.76 -3.04 -11.62
N GLU A 30 -5.62 -1.77 -11.97
CA GLU A 30 -6.21 -0.69 -11.20
C GLU A 30 -7.72 -0.88 -11.02
N GLU A 31 -8.40 -1.34 -12.06
CA GLU A 31 -9.84 -1.57 -12.03
C GLU A 31 -10.25 -2.64 -11.02
N ALA A 32 -9.35 -3.56 -10.70
CA ALA A 32 -9.63 -4.61 -9.73
C ALA A 32 -9.51 -4.13 -8.29
N LEU A 33 -8.88 -2.99 -8.06
CA LEU A 33 -8.74 -2.44 -6.72
C LEU A 33 -9.98 -1.62 -6.38
N LEU A 34 -10.86 -2.18 -5.55
CA LEU A 34 -12.14 -1.56 -5.21
C LEU A 34 -12.04 -0.57 -4.05
N ALA A 35 -11.19 -0.86 -3.08
CA ALA A 35 -11.01 0.01 -1.91
C ALA A 35 -9.62 -0.15 -1.34
N LEU A 36 -9.13 0.93 -0.73
CA LEU A 36 -7.83 0.97 -0.07
C LEU A 36 -7.96 1.78 1.21
N HIS A 37 -7.62 1.17 2.34
CA HIS A 37 -7.66 1.84 3.64
C HIS A 37 -6.30 1.75 4.31
N ILE A 38 -5.77 2.87 4.75
CA ILE A 38 -4.54 2.91 5.52
C ILE A 38 -4.90 2.68 6.99
N LEU A 39 -4.44 1.56 7.55
CA LEU A 39 -4.69 1.23 8.94
C LEU A 39 -3.64 1.82 9.87
N ARG A 40 -2.40 1.86 9.40
CA ARG A 40 -1.29 2.36 10.21
C ARG A 40 -0.22 2.94 9.30
N ARG A 41 0.43 3.99 9.80
CA ARG A 41 1.51 4.66 9.09
C ARG A 41 2.58 5.04 10.10
N SER A 42 3.83 4.69 9.79
CA SER A 42 4.96 5.04 10.65
C SER A 42 6.17 5.38 9.80
N ILE A 43 7.15 6.03 10.41
CA ILE A 43 8.37 6.42 9.72
C ILE A 43 9.52 5.61 10.31
N ASP A 44 10.30 4.98 9.43
CA ASP A 44 11.50 4.25 9.80
C ASP A 44 12.71 5.02 9.28
N ALA A 45 13.59 5.40 10.18
CA ALA A 45 14.76 6.22 9.85
C ALA A 45 16.09 5.48 10.01
N ARG A 46 16.08 4.16 10.06
CA ARG A 46 17.28 3.36 10.31
C ARG A 46 18.33 3.47 9.21
N GLU A 47 17.92 3.33 7.98
CA GLU A 47 18.83 3.34 6.81
C GLU A 47 18.40 4.40 5.81
N GLY A 48 17.96 5.52 6.31
CA GLY A 48 17.31 6.54 5.50
C GLY A 48 15.85 6.60 5.86
N VAL A 49 15.23 7.72 5.58
CA VAL A 49 13.83 7.92 5.96
C VAL A 49 12.92 7.17 5.00
N ARG A 50 12.12 6.26 5.54
CA ARG A 50 11.13 5.51 4.78
C ARG A 50 9.82 5.51 5.52
N MET A 51 8.73 5.61 4.78
CA MET A 51 7.40 5.49 5.35
C MET A 51 6.94 4.03 5.25
N VAL A 52 6.53 3.48 6.38
CA VAL A 52 6.03 2.09 6.44
C VAL A 52 4.55 2.14 6.74
N CYS A 53 3.77 1.50 5.90
CA CYS A 53 2.31 1.51 6.01
C CYS A 53 1.75 0.11 6.15
N THR A 54 0.66 0.00 6.90
CA THR A 54 -0.19 -1.19 6.89
C THR A 54 -1.50 -0.77 6.27
N VAL A 55 -1.90 -1.46 5.21
CA VAL A 55 -3.11 -1.12 4.48
C VAL A 55 -4.02 -2.33 4.35
N GLU A 56 -5.30 -2.04 4.21
CA GLU A 56 -6.30 -3.06 3.93
C GLU A 56 -6.93 -2.75 2.59
N VAL A 57 -7.01 -3.73 1.71
CA VAL A 57 -7.51 -3.54 0.36
C VAL A 57 -8.64 -4.52 0.03
N LYS A 58 -9.57 -4.05 -0.79
CA LYS A 58 -10.63 -4.88 -1.33
C LYS A 58 -10.43 -4.99 -2.84
N VAL A 59 -10.42 -6.21 -3.34
CA VAL A 59 -10.23 -6.47 -4.77
C VAL A 59 -11.43 -7.19 -5.37
N ALA A 60 -11.62 -6.99 -6.67
CA ALA A 60 -12.80 -7.48 -7.36
C ALA A 60 -12.86 -9.01 -7.48
N ASN A 61 -11.74 -9.65 -7.67
CA ASN A 61 -11.67 -11.10 -7.88
C ASN A 61 -10.95 -11.80 -6.73
N GLU A 62 -11.33 -11.45 -5.52
CA GLU A 62 -10.81 -12.07 -4.33
C GLU A 62 -11.33 -13.49 -4.24
N ALA A 63 -10.46 -14.44 -4.41
CA ALA A 63 -10.82 -15.85 -4.35
C ALA A 63 -10.57 -16.42 -2.96
#